data_1f29adf3111aca41650fd9799716dd95
#
_entry.id   1f29adf3111aca41650fd9799716dd95
#
_cell.length_a   1.000
_cell.length_b   1.000
_cell.length_c   1.000
_cell.angle_alpha   90.00
_cell.angle_beta   90.00
_cell.angle_gamma   90.00
#
_symmetry.space_group_name_H-M   'P 1'
#
loop_
_entity.id
_entity.type
_entity.pdbx_description
1 polymer ?
#
loop_
_entity_poly.entity_id
_entity_poly.type
_entity_poly.pdbx_seq_one_letter_code
_entity_poly.pdbx_strand_id
1 'polypeptide(L)'
;MKSDFSTLKTFQQYGGTPVEIANAGADCVYVMGVMGHFFGDGSQPLHTTKNYNGWFGDNPKGYTTKPTFHGWIDGGYFKKIGGLKVETLVGKIHPAEKISNANEPEGMFRDVVAYLVEQNKLVEPLYEMEKEGRLTGDGERGLEGRSFLEGQIVKAGQMFGNIWLIAWLDAPEDTYLQKILQQRSLTGSSNPN
;
A
#
# COMPACT_ATOMS: atom_id res chain seq x y z
N MET A 1 5.42 -9.88 -6.87
CA MET A 1 4.39 -9.19 -7.69
C MET A 1 4.68 -9.22 -9.19
N LYS A 2 5.80 -8.70 -9.73
CA LYS A 2 6.09 -8.81 -11.19
C LYS A 2 6.13 -10.26 -11.66
N SER A 3 6.76 -11.15 -10.88
CA SER A 3 6.81 -12.60 -11.17
C SER A 3 5.41 -13.25 -11.19
N ASP A 4 4.56 -12.92 -10.22
CA ASP A 4 3.21 -13.48 -10.14
C ASP A 4 2.35 -13.05 -11.33
N PHE A 5 2.45 -11.77 -11.72
CA PHE A 5 1.82 -11.27 -12.93
C PHE A 5 2.40 -11.87 -14.22
N SER A 6 3.71 -12.14 -14.26
CA SER A 6 4.34 -12.86 -15.36
C SER A 6 3.73 -14.26 -15.54
N THR A 7 3.64 -15.02 -14.46
CA THR A 7 3.05 -16.36 -14.44
C THR A 7 1.58 -16.31 -14.87
N LEU A 8 0.78 -15.42 -14.30
CA LEU A 8 -0.64 -15.28 -14.65
C LEU A 8 -0.84 -14.97 -16.14
N LYS A 9 -0.11 -13.97 -16.67
CA LYS A 9 -0.15 -13.61 -18.09
C LYS A 9 0.24 -14.79 -18.99
N THR A 10 1.29 -15.51 -18.62
CA THR A 10 1.78 -16.65 -19.39
C THR A 10 0.74 -17.76 -19.44
N PHE A 11 0.11 -18.12 -18.32
CA PHE A 11 -0.99 -19.10 -18.34
C PHE A 11 -2.16 -18.62 -19.20
N GLN A 12 -2.56 -17.36 -19.11
CA GLN A 12 -3.65 -16.81 -19.91
C GLN A 12 -3.37 -16.82 -21.41
N GLN A 13 -2.13 -16.55 -21.81
CA GLN A 13 -1.76 -16.40 -23.23
C GLN A 13 -1.39 -17.74 -23.90
N TYR A 14 -0.81 -18.68 -23.15
CA TYR A 14 -0.19 -19.88 -23.73
C TYR A 14 -0.88 -21.18 -23.33
N GLY A 15 -2.12 -21.11 -22.86
CA GLY A 15 -2.96 -22.30 -22.67
C GLY A 15 -2.81 -22.97 -21.30
N GLY A 16 -2.73 -22.17 -20.25
CA GLY A 16 -2.94 -22.66 -18.89
C GLY A 16 -4.36 -23.23 -18.70
N THR A 17 -4.48 -24.24 -17.87
CA THR A 17 -5.79 -24.77 -17.46
C THR A 17 -6.55 -23.74 -16.62
N PRO A 18 -7.89 -23.83 -16.53
CA PRO A 18 -8.67 -22.94 -15.66
C PRO A 18 -8.18 -22.94 -14.20
N VAL A 19 -7.70 -24.08 -13.70
CA VAL A 19 -7.17 -24.18 -12.33
C VAL A 19 -5.84 -23.45 -12.20
N GLU A 20 -4.92 -23.60 -13.15
CA GLU A 20 -3.63 -22.87 -13.14
C GLU A 20 -3.83 -21.36 -13.20
N ILE A 21 -4.74 -20.89 -14.04
CA ILE A 21 -5.07 -19.45 -14.15
C ILE A 21 -5.70 -18.94 -12.84
N ALA A 22 -6.63 -19.71 -12.26
CA ALA A 22 -7.27 -19.34 -11.01
C ALA A 22 -6.26 -19.27 -9.84
N ASN A 23 -5.36 -20.25 -9.75
CA ASN A 23 -4.33 -20.28 -8.72
C ASN A 23 -3.35 -19.12 -8.88
N ALA A 24 -2.84 -18.87 -10.08
CA ALA A 24 -1.97 -17.72 -10.35
C ALA A 24 -2.65 -16.38 -10.04
N GLY A 25 -3.95 -16.27 -10.31
CA GLY A 25 -4.75 -15.10 -9.91
C GLY A 25 -4.85 -14.96 -8.39
N ALA A 26 -5.07 -16.06 -7.67
CA ALA A 26 -5.12 -16.08 -6.21
C ALA A 26 -3.77 -15.67 -5.59
N ASP A 27 -2.64 -16.15 -6.14
CA ASP A 27 -1.30 -15.76 -5.71
C ASP A 27 -1.07 -14.25 -5.91
N CYS A 28 -1.49 -13.69 -7.04
CA CYS A 28 -1.46 -12.24 -7.26
C CYS A 28 -2.23 -11.50 -6.14
N VAL A 29 -3.47 -11.92 -5.86
CA VAL A 29 -4.30 -11.27 -4.82
C VAL A 29 -3.67 -11.39 -3.44
N TYR A 30 -3.10 -12.55 -3.11
CA TYR A 30 -2.39 -12.74 -1.84
C TYR A 30 -1.20 -11.79 -1.68
N VAL A 31 -0.32 -11.74 -2.68
CA VAL A 31 0.85 -10.85 -2.67
C VAL A 31 0.42 -9.38 -2.62
N MET A 32 -0.65 -9.02 -3.32
CA MET A 32 -1.27 -7.69 -3.24
C MET A 32 -1.71 -7.37 -1.81
N GLY A 33 -2.40 -8.29 -1.12
CA GLY A 33 -2.81 -8.10 0.26
C GLY A 33 -1.64 -7.87 1.21
N VAL A 34 -0.59 -8.69 1.09
CA VAL A 34 0.64 -8.54 1.91
C VAL A 34 1.31 -7.19 1.65
N MET A 35 1.42 -6.76 0.39
CA MET A 35 2.04 -5.48 0.05
C MET A 35 1.21 -4.28 0.52
N GLY A 36 -0.11 -4.40 0.57
CA GLY A 36 -1.00 -3.35 1.07
C GLY A 36 -0.65 -2.90 2.49
N HIS A 37 -0.21 -3.83 3.35
CA HIS A 37 0.27 -3.51 4.68
C HIS A 37 1.45 -2.52 4.66
N PHE A 38 2.47 -2.77 3.83
CA PHE A 38 3.64 -1.90 3.76
C PHE A 38 3.31 -0.50 3.25
N PHE A 39 2.36 -0.37 2.32
CA PHE A 39 1.91 0.95 1.85
C PHE A 39 1.05 1.67 2.88
N GLY A 40 0.24 0.94 3.65
CA GLY A 40 -0.47 1.46 4.80
C GLY A 40 0.48 2.05 5.83
N ASP A 41 1.46 1.26 6.25
CA ASP A 41 2.51 1.68 7.18
C ASP A 41 3.31 2.88 6.63
N GLY A 42 3.76 2.79 5.38
CA GLY A 42 4.54 3.85 4.76
C GLY A 42 3.80 5.19 4.64
N SER A 43 2.48 5.18 4.71
CA SER A 43 1.65 6.40 4.67
C SER A 43 1.37 7.01 6.03
N GLN A 44 1.53 6.24 7.09
CA GLN A 44 1.34 6.71 8.45
C GLN A 44 2.64 7.38 8.94
N PRO A 45 2.64 8.71 9.22
CA PRO A 45 3.87 9.45 9.51
C PRO A 45 4.71 8.84 10.63
N LEU A 46 4.08 8.27 11.67
CA LEU A 46 4.82 7.71 12.80
C LEU A 46 5.65 6.48 12.44
N HIS A 47 5.32 5.76 11.37
CA HIS A 47 6.17 4.66 10.88
C HIS A 47 7.47 5.13 10.20
N THR A 48 7.62 6.43 9.96
CA THR A 48 8.79 7.00 9.27
C THR A 48 9.78 7.68 10.21
N THR A 49 9.58 7.61 11.52
CA THR A 49 10.35 8.35 12.52
C THR A 49 10.73 7.52 13.74
N LYS A 50 11.82 7.88 14.40
CA LYS A 50 12.16 7.37 15.74
C LYS A 50 11.17 7.82 16.82
N ASN A 51 10.44 8.91 16.56
CA ASN A 51 9.42 9.45 17.45
C ASN A 51 8.04 8.81 17.20
N TYR A 52 8.02 7.52 16.92
CA TYR A 52 6.79 6.82 16.54
C TYR A 52 5.80 6.65 17.70
N ASN A 53 6.26 6.50 18.92
CA ASN A 53 5.42 6.18 20.08
C ASN A 53 5.58 7.20 21.22
N GLY A 54 5.37 8.47 20.90
CA GLY A 54 5.68 9.62 21.73
C GLY A 54 7.02 10.25 21.36
N TRP A 55 7.14 11.56 21.61
CA TRP A 55 8.37 12.29 21.30
C TRP A 55 9.51 11.88 22.21
N PHE A 56 10.66 11.61 21.64
CA PHE A 56 11.86 11.16 22.34
C PHE A 56 13.01 12.17 22.22
N GLY A 57 13.71 12.42 23.31
CA GLY A 57 14.80 13.40 23.38
C GLY A 57 14.31 14.82 23.66
N ASP A 58 15.09 15.82 23.20
CA ASP A 58 14.76 17.23 23.40
C ASP A 58 13.40 17.57 22.80
N ASN A 59 12.54 18.19 23.62
CA ASN A 59 11.15 18.47 23.26
C ASN A 59 10.78 19.93 23.51
N PRO A 60 11.44 20.88 22.83
CA PRO A 60 11.17 22.30 23.05
C PRO A 60 9.76 22.72 22.65
N LYS A 61 9.12 21.96 21.76
CA LYS A 61 7.73 22.21 21.33
C LYS A 61 6.68 21.60 22.25
N GLY A 62 7.08 20.79 23.24
CA GLY A 62 6.18 20.17 24.20
C GLY A 62 5.19 19.17 23.60
N TYR A 63 5.65 18.38 22.62
CA TYR A 63 4.87 17.30 22.03
C TYR A 63 4.60 16.17 23.02
N THR A 64 3.56 15.38 22.78
CA THR A 64 3.23 14.25 23.64
C THR A 64 4.35 13.22 23.69
N THR A 65 4.64 12.73 24.90
CA THR A 65 5.59 11.63 25.16
C THR A 65 4.87 10.32 25.47
N LYS A 66 3.55 10.27 25.27
CA LYS A 66 2.73 9.10 25.62
C LYS A 66 3.08 7.91 24.73
N PRO A 67 3.45 6.75 25.31
CA PRO A 67 3.82 5.56 24.54
C PRO A 67 2.61 4.87 23.87
N THR A 68 1.41 5.41 24.04
CA THR A 68 0.18 4.93 23.38
C THR A 68 -0.20 5.73 22.15
N PHE A 69 0.60 6.75 21.79
CA PHE A 69 0.25 7.67 20.69
C PHE A 69 0.18 6.95 19.35
N HIS A 70 1.12 6.05 19.09
CA HIS A 70 1.12 5.23 17.87
C HIS A 70 -0.19 4.45 17.71
N GLY A 71 -0.52 3.60 18.68
CA GLY A 71 -1.74 2.80 18.62
C GLY A 71 -3.03 3.64 18.61
N TRP A 72 -2.95 4.88 19.13
CA TRP A 72 -4.05 5.82 19.00
C TRP A 72 -4.27 6.25 17.56
N ILE A 73 -3.20 6.56 16.84
CA ILE A 73 -3.26 6.98 15.42
C ILE A 73 -3.62 5.80 14.52
N ASP A 74 -3.06 4.60 14.75
CA ASP A 74 -3.31 3.42 13.91
C ASP A 74 -4.75 2.92 13.95
N GLY A 75 -5.43 3.09 15.07
CA GLY A 75 -6.79 2.57 15.16
C GLY A 75 -7.65 3.15 16.28
N GLY A 76 -7.06 3.60 17.37
CA GLY A 76 -7.78 4.11 18.53
C GLY A 76 -8.69 5.30 18.19
N TYR A 77 -8.16 6.25 17.44
CA TYR A 77 -8.89 7.43 16.99
C TYR A 77 -10.10 7.04 16.13
N PHE A 78 -9.89 6.25 15.07
CA PHE A 78 -10.97 5.82 14.19
C PHE A 78 -12.02 4.99 14.94
N LYS A 79 -11.61 4.10 15.80
CA LYS A 79 -12.55 3.33 16.65
C LYS A 79 -13.43 4.27 17.49
N LYS A 80 -12.85 5.31 18.07
CA LYS A 80 -13.57 6.29 18.90
C LYS A 80 -14.59 7.10 18.08
N ILE A 81 -14.25 7.51 16.86
CA ILE A 81 -15.11 8.36 16.03
C ILE A 81 -16.10 7.58 15.13
N GLY A 82 -16.29 6.28 15.39
CA GLY A 82 -17.27 5.45 14.67
C GLY A 82 -16.74 4.73 13.43
N GLY A 83 -15.42 4.63 13.28
CA GLY A 83 -14.77 3.84 12.23
C GLY A 83 -14.54 4.59 10.91
N LEU A 84 -13.95 3.86 9.98
CA LEU A 84 -13.73 4.30 8.60
C LEU A 84 -14.85 3.82 7.70
N LYS A 85 -15.23 4.66 6.74
CA LYS A 85 -16.13 4.28 5.65
C LYS A 85 -15.30 4.01 4.40
N VAL A 86 -14.98 2.75 4.17
CA VAL A 86 -14.09 2.30 3.10
C VAL A 86 -14.59 2.78 1.74
N GLU A 87 -15.90 2.70 1.48
CA GLU A 87 -16.53 3.13 0.21
C GLU A 87 -16.26 4.60 -0.07
N THR A 88 -16.29 5.45 0.97
CA THR A 88 -15.99 6.88 0.85
C THR A 88 -14.52 7.13 0.54
N LEU A 89 -13.60 6.33 1.10
CA LEU A 89 -12.16 6.46 0.86
C LEU A 89 -11.80 5.97 -0.54
N VAL A 90 -12.34 4.84 -0.96
CA VAL A 90 -12.14 4.30 -2.33
C VAL A 90 -12.59 5.31 -3.38
N GLY A 91 -13.72 5.98 -3.17
CA GLY A 91 -14.22 7.03 -4.07
C GLY A 91 -13.28 8.26 -4.22
N LYS A 92 -12.29 8.42 -3.34
CA LYS A 92 -11.28 9.49 -3.40
C LYS A 92 -10.00 9.07 -4.14
N ILE A 93 -9.84 7.77 -4.46
CA ILE A 93 -8.68 7.26 -5.18
C ILE A 93 -8.92 7.46 -6.68
N HIS A 94 -7.95 8.02 -7.37
CA HIS A 94 -7.96 8.18 -8.82
C HIS A 94 -7.52 6.90 -9.53
N PRO A 95 -7.84 6.74 -10.83
CA PRO A 95 -7.28 5.64 -11.62
C PRO A 95 -5.76 5.56 -11.46
N ALA A 96 -5.23 4.35 -11.36
CA ALA A 96 -3.80 4.14 -11.20
C ALA A 96 -3.05 4.67 -12.44
N GLU A 97 -1.91 5.29 -12.19
CA GLU A 97 -1.07 5.87 -13.24
C GLU A 97 0.39 5.44 -13.06
N LYS A 98 1.15 5.53 -14.14
CA LYS A 98 2.57 5.24 -14.11
C LYS A 98 3.31 6.39 -13.44
N ILE A 99 3.98 6.12 -12.33
CA ILE A 99 4.81 7.11 -11.65
C ILE A 99 6.04 7.46 -12.51
N SER A 100 6.56 8.67 -12.36
CA SER A 100 7.43 9.34 -13.32
C SER A 100 8.73 8.60 -13.64
N ASN A 101 9.32 7.93 -12.64
CA ASN A 101 10.64 7.31 -12.76
C ASN A 101 10.59 5.80 -13.02
N ALA A 102 9.40 5.22 -13.24
CA ALA A 102 9.22 3.77 -13.33
C ALA A 102 10.04 3.11 -14.44
N ASN A 103 10.40 3.84 -15.51
CA ASN A 103 11.20 3.34 -16.63
C ASN A 103 12.71 3.41 -16.41
N GLU A 104 13.16 4.06 -15.33
CA GLU A 104 14.59 4.21 -15.04
C GLU A 104 15.07 3.06 -14.15
N PRO A 105 16.35 2.66 -14.24
CA PRO A 105 16.94 1.78 -13.26
C PRO A 105 16.70 2.31 -11.85
N GLU A 106 16.19 1.46 -10.95
CA GLU A 106 15.83 1.83 -9.58
C GLU A 106 14.78 2.96 -9.44
N GLY A 107 14.15 3.38 -10.54
CA GLY A 107 13.20 4.49 -10.54
C GLY A 107 12.04 4.26 -9.58
N MET A 108 11.47 3.05 -9.57
CA MET A 108 10.41 2.69 -8.61
C MET A 108 10.88 2.79 -7.15
N PHE A 109 12.12 2.35 -6.87
CA PHE A 109 12.69 2.46 -5.52
C PHE A 109 12.83 3.93 -5.11
N ARG A 110 13.35 4.79 -6.00
CA ARG A 110 13.47 6.22 -5.74
C ARG A 110 12.10 6.88 -5.49
N ASP A 111 11.09 6.51 -6.27
CA ASP A 111 9.73 7.04 -6.09
C ASP A 111 9.12 6.62 -4.75
N VAL A 112 9.31 5.36 -4.33
CA VAL A 112 8.86 4.89 -3.00
C VAL A 112 9.62 5.60 -1.88
N VAL A 113 10.94 5.77 -2.00
CA VAL A 113 11.72 6.51 -1.00
C VAL A 113 11.28 7.97 -0.93
N ALA A 114 11.07 8.64 -2.07
CA ALA A 114 10.57 10.00 -2.09
C ALA A 114 9.18 10.10 -1.43
N TYR A 115 8.31 9.14 -1.68
CA TYR A 115 7.02 9.04 -1.00
C TYR A 115 7.15 8.94 0.52
N LEU A 116 8.03 8.08 1.04
CA LEU A 116 8.29 7.95 2.47
C LEU A 116 8.86 9.24 3.09
N VAL A 117 9.76 9.92 2.38
CA VAL A 117 10.29 11.22 2.80
C VAL A 117 9.17 12.27 2.93
N GLU A 118 8.22 12.30 1.99
CA GLU A 118 7.07 13.21 2.10
C GLU A 118 6.18 12.87 3.29
N GLN A 119 5.99 11.57 3.62
CA GLN A 119 5.25 11.20 4.82
C GLN A 119 6.01 11.58 6.11
N ASN A 120 7.34 11.47 6.11
CA ASN A 120 8.17 11.89 7.25
C ASN A 120 8.01 13.38 7.58
N LYS A 121 7.85 14.24 6.59
CA LYS A 121 7.57 15.68 6.79
C LYS A 121 6.27 15.95 7.55
N LEU A 122 5.37 14.97 7.61
CA LEU A 122 4.08 15.08 8.29
C LEU A 122 4.14 14.66 9.76
N VAL A 123 5.30 14.20 10.26
CA VAL A 123 5.47 13.80 11.67
C VAL A 123 5.19 14.97 12.62
N GLU A 124 5.85 16.09 12.43
CA GLU A 124 5.61 17.26 13.28
C GLU A 124 4.19 17.82 13.14
N PRO A 125 3.62 18.01 11.94
CA PRO A 125 2.21 18.37 11.79
C PRO A 125 1.24 17.46 12.56
N LEU A 126 1.50 16.14 12.59
CA LEU A 126 0.68 15.19 13.33
C LEU A 126 0.80 15.43 14.85
N TYR A 127 2.01 15.66 15.36
CA TYR A 127 2.25 16.00 16.76
C TYR A 127 1.64 17.35 17.15
N GLU A 128 1.67 18.35 16.28
CA GLU A 128 0.97 19.63 16.50
C GLU A 128 -0.54 19.42 16.62
N MET A 129 -1.13 18.60 15.75
CA MET A 129 -2.56 18.31 15.81
C MET A 129 -2.94 17.60 17.12
N GLU A 130 -2.11 16.69 17.63
CA GLU A 130 -2.32 16.05 18.95
C GLU A 130 -2.27 17.09 20.07
N LYS A 131 -1.22 17.90 20.08
CA LYS A 131 -1.00 18.96 21.07
C LYS A 131 -2.16 19.97 21.11
N GLU A 132 -2.69 20.32 19.95
CA GLU A 132 -3.83 21.21 19.81
C GLU A 132 -5.19 20.58 20.16
N GLY A 133 -5.22 19.30 20.48
CA GLY A 133 -6.44 18.55 20.81
C GLY A 133 -7.32 18.19 19.61
N ARG A 134 -6.78 18.29 18.38
CA ARG A 134 -7.49 17.99 17.11
C ARG A 134 -7.63 16.50 16.81
N LEU A 135 -7.02 15.65 17.64
CA LEU A 135 -7.02 14.19 17.52
C LEU A 135 -7.62 13.50 18.76
N THR A 136 -8.39 14.22 19.57
CA THR A 136 -9.03 13.60 20.75
C THR A 136 -10.24 12.74 20.40
N GLY A 137 -10.89 12.99 19.26
CA GLY A 137 -12.15 12.37 18.86
C GLY A 137 -13.37 12.91 19.61
N ASP A 138 -13.24 13.99 20.42
CA ASP A 138 -14.31 14.59 21.19
C ASP A 138 -14.63 16.01 20.64
N GLY A 139 -15.92 16.27 20.44
CA GLY A 139 -16.39 17.54 19.93
C GLY A 139 -15.86 17.92 18.53
N GLU A 140 -16.20 19.10 18.05
CA GLU A 140 -15.79 19.54 16.71
C GLU A 140 -14.27 19.59 16.55
N ARG A 141 -13.57 20.17 17.55
CA ARG A 141 -12.11 20.27 17.51
C ARG A 141 -11.42 18.91 17.47
N GLY A 142 -11.88 17.94 18.25
CA GLY A 142 -11.28 16.61 18.29
C GLY A 142 -11.48 15.80 17.02
N LEU A 143 -12.42 16.21 16.17
CA LEU A 143 -12.70 15.59 14.87
C LEU A 143 -11.91 16.21 13.70
N GLU A 144 -11.25 17.35 13.89
CA GLU A 144 -10.52 18.05 12.82
C GLU A 144 -9.40 17.18 12.22
N GLY A 145 -8.76 16.31 13.02
CA GLY A 145 -7.72 15.42 12.55
C GLY A 145 -8.18 14.28 11.63
N ARG A 146 -9.50 14.04 11.55
CA ARG A 146 -10.06 12.98 10.73
C ARG A 146 -9.66 13.09 9.25
N SER A 147 -9.81 14.27 8.68
CA SER A 147 -9.52 14.48 7.25
C SER A 147 -8.04 14.26 6.93
N PHE A 148 -7.14 14.62 7.85
CA PHE A 148 -5.72 14.35 7.71
C PHE A 148 -5.44 12.85 7.68
N LEU A 149 -5.95 12.09 8.65
CA LEU A 149 -5.70 10.64 8.73
C LEU A 149 -6.37 9.88 7.58
N GLU A 150 -7.60 10.24 7.20
CA GLU A 150 -8.25 9.67 6.00
C GLU A 150 -7.45 9.97 4.73
N GLY A 151 -6.89 11.17 4.62
CA GLY A 151 -6.03 11.58 3.51
C GLY A 151 -4.78 10.70 3.40
N GLN A 152 -4.20 10.27 4.52
CA GLN A 152 -3.04 9.36 4.51
C GLN A 152 -3.42 7.97 4.01
N ILE A 153 -4.60 7.44 4.38
CA ILE A 153 -5.10 6.16 3.88
C ILE A 153 -5.37 6.24 2.36
N VAL A 154 -5.96 7.34 1.89
CA VAL A 154 -6.19 7.54 0.44
C VAL A 154 -4.86 7.59 -0.33
N LYS A 155 -3.84 8.28 0.20
CA LYS A 155 -2.49 8.30 -0.40
C LYS A 155 -1.87 6.91 -0.46
N ALA A 156 -2.03 6.10 0.62
CA ALA A 156 -1.59 4.71 0.62
C ALA A 156 -2.23 3.91 -0.52
N GLY A 157 -3.55 3.98 -0.64
CA GLY A 157 -4.29 3.29 -1.69
C GLY A 157 -3.90 3.75 -3.09
N GLN A 158 -3.70 5.06 -3.29
CA GLN A 158 -3.25 5.61 -4.58
C GLN A 158 -1.85 5.12 -4.97
N MET A 159 -0.88 5.25 -4.04
CA MET A 159 0.49 4.81 -4.32
C MET A 159 0.55 3.30 -4.56
N PHE A 160 -0.20 2.54 -3.80
CA PHE A 160 -0.30 1.10 -3.96
C PHE A 160 -0.89 0.71 -5.32
N GLY A 161 -1.96 1.36 -5.75
CA GLY A 161 -2.55 1.16 -7.08
C GLY A 161 -1.56 1.45 -8.20
N ASN A 162 -0.80 2.54 -8.10
CA ASN A 162 0.23 2.92 -9.07
C ASN A 162 1.34 1.85 -9.17
N ILE A 163 1.80 1.32 -8.03
CA ILE A 163 2.81 0.25 -8.00
C ILE A 163 2.28 -1.05 -8.62
N TRP A 164 1.00 -1.37 -8.41
CA TRP A 164 0.38 -2.53 -9.05
C TRP A 164 0.34 -2.39 -10.56
N LEU A 165 -0.09 -1.23 -11.03
CA LEU A 165 -0.13 -0.96 -12.46
C LEU A 165 1.26 -1.13 -13.10
N ILE A 166 2.31 -0.56 -12.47
CA ILE A 166 3.68 -0.68 -12.97
C ILE A 166 4.14 -2.14 -12.93
N ALA A 167 3.87 -2.85 -11.84
CA ALA A 167 4.23 -4.27 -11.74
C ALA A 167 3.54 -5.12 -12.80
N TRP A 168 2.28 -4.82 -13.12
CA TRP A 168 1.55 -5.46 -14.21
C TRP A 168 2.14 -5.12 -15.58
N LEU A 169 2.39 -3.83 -15.86
CA LEU A 169 2.93 -3.39 -17.15
C LEU A 169 4.34 -3.93 -17.42
N ASP A 170 5.18 -3.94 -16.39
CA ASP A 170 6.58 -4.35 -16.46
C ASP A 170 6.82 -5.82 -16.09
N ALA A 171 5.75 -6.62 -15.92
CA ALA A 171 5.90 -8.05 -15.68
C ALA A 171 6.61 -8.69 -16.87
N PRO A 172 7.79 -9.32 -16.69
CA PRO A 172 8.54 -9.93 -17.79
C PRO A 172 7.80 -11.13 -18.35
N GLU A 173 8.14 -11.54 -19.56
CA GLU A 173 7.66 -12.83 -20.09
C GLU A 173 8.32 -14.00 -19.33
N ASP A 174 7.51 -14.96 -18.92
CA ASP A 174 8.03 -16.24 -18.38
C ASP A 174 8.34 -17.20 -19.54
N THR A 175 9.50 -17.01 -20.14
CA THR A 175 9.93 -17.81 -21.31
C THR A 175 10.10 -19.29 -20.99
N TYR A 176 10.34 -19.65 -19.73
CA TYR A 176 10.44 -21.03 -19.30
C TYR A 176 9.04 -21.69 -19.27
N LEU A 177 8.11 -21.07 -18.58
CA LEU A 177 6.72 -21.56 -18.51
C LEU A 177 6.08 -21.58 -19.90
N GLN A 178 6.31 -20.56 -20.73
CA GLN A 178 5.85 -20.51 -22.10
C GLN A 178 6.28 -21.75 -22.91
N LYS A 179 7.54 -22.14 -22.83
CA LYS A 179 8.05 -23.34 -23.50
C LYS A 179 7.36 -24.62 -23.02
N ILE A 180 7.15 -24.76 -21.71
CA ILE A 180 6.43 -25.91 -21.14
C ILE A 180 5.01 -26.01 -21.69
N LEU A 181 4.27 -24.89 -21.70
CA LEU A 181 2.90 -24.86 -22.18
C LEU A 181 2.80 -25.16 -23.67
N GLN A 182 3.72 -24.63 -24.48
CA GLN A 182 3.81 -24.94 -25.91
C GLN A 182 4.09 -26.43 -26.16
N GLN A 183 5.02 -27.04 -25.42
CA GLN A 183 5.29 -28.49 -25.50
C GLN A 183 4.06 -29.32 -25.10
N ARG A 184 3.37 -28.91 -24.03
CA ARG A 184 2.13 -29.56 -23.57
C ARG A 184 1.06 -29.58 -24.70
N SER A 185 0.89 -28.47 -25.40
CA SER A 185 -0.07 -28.38 -26.49
C SER A 185 0.28 -29.25 -27.71
N LEU A 186 1.59 -29.41 -28.01
CA LEU A 186 2.06 -30.24 -29.11
C LEU A 186 1.93 -31.74 -28.81
N THR A 187 2.08 -32.17 -27.55
CA THR A 187 2.03 -33.59 -27.16
C THR A 187 0.59 -34.07 -26.90
N GLY A 188 -0.41 -33.23 -27.01
CA GLY A 188 -1.82 -33.61 -26.81
C GLY A 188 -2.12 -34.07 -25.37
N SER A 189 -1.21 -33.88 -24.44
CA SER A 189 -1.42 -34.27 -23.04
C SER A 189 -2.33 -33.24 -22.33
N SER A 190 -3.64 -33.33 -22.61
CA SER A 190 -4.64 -32.98 -21.64
C SER A 190 -4.36 -33.83 -20.41
N ASN A 191 -3.99 -33.21 -19.31
CA ASN A 191 -3.73 -33.85 -18.03
C ASN A 191 -4.95 -34.74 -17.67
N PRO A 192 -4.81 -36.05 -17.42
CA PRO A 192 -5.93 -36.79 -16.86
C PRO A 192 -6.14 -36.30 -15.43
N ASN A 193 -7.37 -35.95 -15.12
CA ASN A 193 -8.05 -35.70 -13.84
C ASN A 193 -7.23 -35.68 -12.55
#